data_1d687272b0f9294b4483749e57b2a447
#
_entry.id   1d687272b0f9294b4483749e57b2a447
#
_cell.length_a   1.000
_cell.length_b   1.000
_cell.length_c   1.000
_cell.angle_alpha   90.00
_cell.angle_beta   90.00
_cell.angle_gamma   90.00
#
_symmetry.space_group_name_H-M   'P 1'
#
loop_
_entity.id
_entity.type
_entity.pdbx_description
1 polymer ?
#
loop_
_entity_poly.entity_id
_entity_poly.type
_entity_poly.pdbx_seq_one_letter_code
_entity_poly.pdbx_strand_id
1 'polypeptide(L)'
;MLDTLISRSKIQKAFLFDVISKIYIATDSYPVNMQHYEICSELIDVLIDVTQIYGVDEEGGGSKFDKKSSSIIRLNHANPQENIVLYLREVDKCLALVCLINESEITKQHLINYNIDRFKEGLKKIFEHSHEITSAHQQQQAVKQQEEAKLL
;
A
#
# COMPACT_ATOMS: atom_id res chain seq x y z
N MET A 1 -12.68 1.23 0.97
CA MET A 1 -11.86 0.03 1.23
C MET A 1 -10.98 0.18 2.47
N LEU A 2 -10.16 1.22 2.58
CA LEU A 2 -9.29 1.44 3.76
C LEU A 2 -10.09 1.58 5.05
N ASP A 3 -11.19 2.33 5.04
CA ASP A 3 -12.07 2.46 6.22
C ASP A 3 -12.66 1.11 6.67
N THR A 4 -12.99 0.23 5.73
CA THR A 4 -13.47 -1.11 6.05
C THR A 4 -12.36 -1.97 6.69
N LEU A 5 -11.12 -1.86 6.17
CA LEU A 5 -9.96 -2.53 6.75
C LEU A 5 -9.72 -2.07 8.19
N ILE A 6 -9.70 -0.76 8.42
CA ILE A 6 -9.51 -0.14 9.73
C ILE A 6 -10.55 -0.62 10.73
N SER A 7 -11.84 -0.53 10.37
CA SER A 7 -12.95 -0.91 11.25
C SER A 7 -12.91 -2.38 11.66
N ARG A 8 -12.53 -3.27 10.73
CA ARG A 8 -12.48 -4.71 10.97
C ARG A 8 -11.24 -5.17 11.72
N SER A 9 -10.16 -4.42 11.63
CA SER A 9 -8.84 -4.80 12.17
C SER A 9 -8.45 -4.00 13.40
N LYS A 10 -9.27 -3.05 13.86
CA LYS A 10 -8.95 -2.10 14.92
C LYS A 10 -7.63 -1.35 14.70
N ILE A 11 -7.35 -1.06 13.45
CA ILE A 11 -6.21 -0.23 13.04
C ILE A 11 -6.57 1.23 13.34
N GLN A 12 -5.63 2.01 13.84
CA GLN A 12 -5.85 3.43 14.14
C GLN A 12 -5.79 4.30 12.89
N LYS A 13 -4.84 3.99 12.00
CA LYS A 13 -4.60 4.74 10.77
C LYS A 13 -3.99 3.81 9.73
N ALA A 14 -4.35 4.00 8.46
CA ALA A 14 -3.74 3.27 7.36
C ALA A 14 -3.39 4.20 6.20
N PHE A 15 -2.21 3.99 5.64
CA PHE A 15 -1.72 4.69 4.47
C PHE A 15 -1.36 3.67 3.39
N LEU A 16 -1.79 3.93 2.17
CA LEU A 16 -1.32 3.23 0.99
C LEU A 16 -0.29 4.11 0.29
N PHE A 17 0.97 3.71 0.34
CA PHE A 17 2.09 4.45 -0.25
C PHE A 17 2.47 3.91 -1.62
N ASP A 18 2.82 4.82 -2.51
CA ASP A 18 3.70 4.51 -3.62
C ASP A 18 5.14 4.51 -3.11
N VAL A 19 5.79 3.36 -3.20
CA VAL A 19 7.13 3.12 -2.67
C VAL A 19 8.19 3.92 -3.41
N ILE A 20 7.95 4.24 -4.69
CA ILE A 20 8.91 4.96 -5.54
C ILE A 20 8.94 6.45 -5.19
N SER A 21 7.77 7.08 -5.14
CA SER A 21 7.62 8.51 -4.81
C SER A 21 7.61 8.79 -3.31
N LYS A 22 7.39 7.76 -2.47
CA LYS A 22 7.25 7.86 -1.01
C LYS A 22 6.07 8.74 -0.58
N ILE A 23 5.09 8.88 -1.44
CA ILE A 23 3.87 9.65 -1.19
C ILE A 23 2.72 8.66 -0.97
N TYR A 24 1.87 8.94 0.03
CA TYR A 24 0.66 8.15 0.16
C TYR A 24 -0.34 8.54 -0.94
N ILE A 25 -0.84 7.55 -1.66
CA ILE A 25 -1.84 7.72 -2.71
C ILE A 25 -3.27 7.61 -2.19
N ALA A 26 -3.43 6.95 -1.05
CA ALA A 26 -4.71 6.82 -0.37
C ALA A 26 -4.53 6.65 1.13
N THR A 27 -5.50 7.15 1.89
CA THR A 27 -5.60 6.95 3.33
C THR A 27 -7.06 6.75 3.73
N ASP A 28 -7.31 6.40 4.98
CA ASP A 28 -8.66 6.34 5.55
C ASP A 28 -9.27 7.72 5.78
N SER A 29 -10.54 7.76 6.17
CA SER A 29 -11.31 9.00 6.35
C SER A 29 -10.92 9.82 7.60
N TYR A 30 -10.07 9.29 8.49
CA TYR A 30 -9.61 10.04 9.66
C TYR A 30 -8.56 11.10 9.29
N PRO A 31 -8.45 12.20 10.06
CA PRO A 31 -7.44 13.22 9.82
C PRO A 31 -6.01 12.66 9.77
N VAL A 32 -5.19 13.21 8.88
CA VAL A 32 -3.78 12.84 8.78
C VAL A 32 -2.97 13.64 9.78
N ASN A 33 -2.23 12.96 10.64
CA ASN A 33 -1.21 13.55 11.47
C ASN A 33 0.13 13.52 10.70
N MET A 34 0.74 14.70 10.52
CA MET A 34 1.99 14.84 9.74
C MET A 34 3.14 14.05 10.35
N GLN A 35 3.24 13.97 11.67
CA GLN A 35 4.27 13.16 12.34
C GLN A 35 4.12 11.67 12.01
N HIS A 36 2.89 11.15 12.00
CA HIS A 36 2.64 9.78 11.59
C HIS A 36 3.01 9.54 10.13
N TYR A 37 2.71 10.50 9.24
CA TYR A 37 3.09 10.41 7.84
C TYR A 37 4.61 10.37 7.66
N GLU A 38 5.34 11.26 8.32
CA GLU A 38 6.81 11.34 8.26
C GLU A 38 7.45 10.02 8.72
N ILE A 39 7.04 9.49 9.87
CA ILE A 39 7.56 8.20 10.39
C ILE A 39 7.23 7.04 9.42
N CYS A 40 6.06 7.04 8.81
CA CYS A 40 5.69 6.01 7.83
C CYS A 40 6.55 6.11 6.56
N SER A 41 6.87 7.31 6.10
CA SER A 41 7.74 7.55 4.96
C SER A 41 9.18 7.08 5.23
N GLU A 42 9.73 7.40 6.40
CA GLU A 42 11.05 6.94 6.84
C GLU A 42 11.10 5.40 6.96
N LEU A 43 10.04 4.77 7.45
CA LEU A 43 9.96 3.31 7.49
C LEU A 43 10.07 2.68 6.10
N ILE A 44 9.46 3.28 5.10
CA ILE A 44 9.54 2.81 3.72
C ILE A 44 10.99 2.91 3.22
N ASP A 45 11.70 4.00 3.52
CA ASP A 45 13.11 4.18 3.15
C ASP A 45 13.99 3.09 3.74
N VAL A 46 13.88 2.88 5.05
CA VAL A 46 14.63 1.82 5.73
C VAL A 46 14.35 0.45 5.13
N LEU A 47 13.10 0.17 4.79
CA LEU A 47 12.75 -1.12 4.22
C LEU A 47 13.28 -1.29 2.79
N ILE A 48 13.29 -0.23 1.98
CA ILE A 48 13.91 -0.24 0.65
C ILE A 48 15.40 -0.54 0.77
N ASP A 49 16.11 0.15 1.66
CA ASP A 49 17.55 -0.05 1.87
C ASP A 49 17.86 -1.48 2.32
N VAL A 50 17.10 -2.00 3.29
CA VAL A 50 17.24 -3.39 3.74
C VAL A 50 16.98 -4.38 2.60
N THR A 51 15.96 -4.14 1.78
CA THR A 51 15.64 -5.01 0.65
C THR A 51 16.73 -4.97 -0.43
N GLN A 52 17.36 -3.81 -0.65
CA GLN A 52 18.48 -3.70 -1.59
C GLN A 52 19.75 -4.44 -1.10
N ILE A 53 19.97 -4.47 0.20
CA ILE A 53 21.15 -5.12 0.79
C ILE A 53 20.97 -6.65 0.88
N TYR A 54 19.79 -7.10 1.26
CA TYR A 54 19.52 -8.51 1.59
C TYR A 54 18.55 -9.19 0.63
N GLY A 55 17.92 -8.46 -0.28
CA GLY A 55 17.01 -9.02 -1.26
C GLY A 55 17.75 -9.89 -2.26
N VAL A 56 17.19 -11.05 -2.57
CA VAL A 56 17.68 -11.92 -3.64
C VAL A 56 17.04 -11.42 -4.94
N ASP A 57 17.88 -10.97 -5.88
CA ASP A 57 17.44 -10.66 -7.24
C ASP A 57 17.03 -11.96 -7.95
N GLU A 58 15.79 -12.40 -7.76
CA GLU A 58 15.20 -13.40 -8.63
C GLU A 58 14.84 -12.71 -9.96
N GLU A 59 15.69 -12.93 -10.96
CA GLU A 59 15.50 -12.59 -12.37
C GLU A 59 15.18 -11.10 -12.69
N GLY A 60 16.21 -10.25 -12.72
CA GLY A 60 16.34 -9.15 -13.71
C GLY A 60 15.26 -8.06 -13.81
N GLY A 61 14.28 -8.03 -12.94
CA GLY A 61 13.21 -7.05 -12.98
C GLY A 61 13.09 -6.31 -11.65
N GLY A 62 13.78 -5.19 -11.52
CA GLY A 62 13.90 -4.29 -10.37
C GLY A 62 12.65 -3.99 -9.54
N SER A 63 12.02 -5.00 -8.98
CA SER A 63 11.01 -4.83 -7.94
C SER A 63 11.75 -4.55 -6.64
N LYS A 64 11.65 -3.32 -6.15
CA LYS A 64 12.24 -2.89 -4.88
C LYS A 64 11.64 -3.58 -3.66
N PHE A 65 10.59 -4.34 -3.84
CA PHE A 65 9.85 -5.04 -2.79
C PHE A 65 9.57 -6.49 -3.18
N ASP A 66 9.93 -7.42 -2.32
CA ASP A 66 9.49 -8.82 -2.43
C ASP A 66 7.98 -8.92 -2.08
N LYS A 67 7.27 -9.81 -2.78
CA LYS A 67 5.83 -10.09 -2.61
C LYS A 67 5.40 -10.48 -1.19
N LYS A 68 6.36 -10.79 -0.33
CA LYS A 68 6.14 -11.15 1.07
C LYS A 68 6.75 -10.18 2.05
N SER A 69 7.29 -9.04 1.57
CA SER A 69 7.92 -8.06 2.44
C SER A 69 6.96 -7.55 3.49
N SER A 70 7.36 -7.67 4.75
CA SER A 70 6.63 -7.12 5.89
C SER A 70 7.61 -6.61 6.93
N SER A 71 7.26 -5.54 7.60
CA SER A 71 8.04 -4.98 8.71
C SER A 71 7.14 -4.60 9.88
N ILE A 72 7.65 -4.77 11.08
CA ILE A 72 7.00 -4.36 12.32
C ILE A 72 7.96 -3.52 13.12
N ILE A 73 7.61 -2.26 13.36
CA ILE A 73 8.38 -1.35 14.22
C ILE A 73 7.49 -0.94 15.40
N ARG A 74 8.05 -1.02 16.60
CA ARG A 74 7.38 -0.57 17.81
C ARG A 74 7.87 0.81 18.19
N LEU A 75 6.93 1.74 18.33
CA LEU A 75 7.18 3.09 18.85
C LEU A 75 6.73 3.11 20.31
N ASN A 76 7.72 3.15 21.20
CA ASN A 76 7.47 3.16 22.64
C ASN A 76 7.25 4.60 23.11
N HIS A 77 6.12 4.86 23.73
CA HIS A 77 5.81 6.12 24.40
C HIS A 77 6.09 6.01 25.92
N ALA A 78 6.18 7.15 26.58
CA ALA A 78 6.34 7.18 28.04
C ALA A 78 5.18 6.48 28.78
N ASN A 79 3.98 6.51 28.19
CA ASN A 79 2.84 5.75 28.63
C ASN A 79 2.69 4.48 27.79
N PRO A 80 2.85 3.27 28.36
CA PRO A 80 2.76 2.02 27.60
C PRO A 80 1.41 1.78 26.90
N GLN A 81 0.32 2.41 27.38
CA GLN A 81 -1.00 2.32 26.73
C GLN A 81 -1.07 3.08 25.40
N GLU A 82 -0.13 3.97 25.16
CA GLU A 82 -0.02 4.78 23.94
C GLU A 82 1.01 4.20 22.94
N ASN A 83 1.59 3.03 23.27
CA ASN A 83 2.52 2.38 22.35
C ASN A 83 1.85 2.05 21.03
N ILE A 84 2.48 2.48 19.96
CA ILE A 84 2.01 2.27 18.58
C ILE A 84 2.96 1.30 17.89
N VAL A 85 2.39 0.42 17.09
CA VAL A 85 3.10 -0.47 16.20
C VAL A 85 2.84 -0.01 14.77
N LEU A 86 3.91 0.28 14.05
CA LEU A 86 3.88 0.45 12.61
C LEU A 86 4.00 -0.94 11.97
N TYR A 87 2.99 -1.32 11.22
CA TYR A 87 2.94 -2.58 10.50
C TYR A 87 2.90 -2.31 9.00
N LEU A 88 3.97 -2.63 8.30
CA LEU A 88 4.08 -2.47 6.86
C LEU A 88 3.93 -3.81 6.16
N ARG A 89 3.14 -3.84 5.10
CA ARG A 89 2.98 -4.96 4.17
C ARG A 89 3.05 -4.49 2.73
N GLU A 90 3.78 -5.22 1.91
CA GLU A 90 3.70 -5.07 0.46
C GLU A 90 2.28 -5.43 -0.01
N VAL A 91 1.73 -4.65 -0.92
CA VAL A 91 0.40 -4.87 -1.50
C VAL A 91 0.51 -5.16 -2.99
N ASP A 92 1.38 -4.48 -3.70
CA ASP A 92 1.72 -4.69 -5.10
C ASP A 92 3.16 -4.19 -5.35
N LYS A 93 3.72 -4.47 -6.52
CA LYS A 93 5.14 -4.22 -6.90
C LYS A 93 5.71 -2.88 -6.44
N CYS A 94 4.90 -1.82 -6.45
CA CYS A 94 5.28 -0.46 -6.06
C CYS A 94 4.40 0.09 -4.93
N LEU A 95 3.55 -0.71 -4.32
CA LEU A 95 2.60 -0.26 -3.31
C LEU A 95 2.84 -0.94 -1.97
N ALA A 96 2.96 -0.14 -0.92
CA ALA A 96 3.05 -0.58 0.46
C ALA A 96 1.88 -0.05 1.29
N LEU A 97 1.29 -0.92 2.07
CA LEU A 97 0.31 -0.56 3.09
C LEU A 97 1.02 -0.40 4.43
N VAL A 98 0.93 0.78 5.03
CA VAL A 98 1.45 1.05 6.38
C VAL A 98 0.28 1.29 7.31
N CYS A 99 0.20 0.48 8.36
CA CYS A 99 -0.84 0.54 9.39
C CYS A 99 -0.26 0.95 10.73
N LEU A 100 -0.89 1.91 11.39
CA LEU A 100 -0.64 2.27 12.77
C LEU A 100 -1.63 1.50 13.64
N ILE A 101 -1.11 0.69 14.57
CA ILE A 101 -1.90 -0.23 15.37
C ILE A 101 -1.49 -0.04 16.83
N ASN A 102 -2.46 -0.03 17.74
CA ASN A 102 -2.14 -0.05 19.17
C ASN A 102 -1.46 -1.38 19.52
N GLU A 103 -0.40 -1.34 20.32
CA GLU A 103 0.38 -2.53 20.69
C GLU A 103 -0.50 -3.64 21.32
N SER A 104 -1.53 -3.28 22.06
CA SER A 104 -2.49 -4.23 22.63
C SER A 104 -3.26 -5.05 21.58
N GLU A 105 -3.48 -4.50 20.39
CA GLU A 105 -4.25 -5.16 19.33
C GLU A 105 -3.36 -6.01 18.40
N ILE A 106 -2.04 -5.84 18.42
CA ILE A 106 -1.11 -6.62 17.59
C ILE A 106 -1.15 -8.13 17.94
N THR A 107 -1.63 -8.50 19.12
CA THR A 107 -1.84 -9.89 19.51
C THR A 107 -2.76 -10.65 18.57
N LYS A 108 -3.62 -9.93 17.82
CA LYS A 108 -4.53 -10.46 16.80
C LYS A 108 -3.95 -10.38 15.40
N GLN A 109 -2.63 -10.48 15.24
CA GLN A 109 -1.92 -10.34 13.97
C GLN A 109 -2.49 -11.21 12.85
N HIS A 110 -2.95 -12.42 13.16
CA HIS A 110 -3.57 -13.31 12.15
C HIS A 110 -4.84 -12.70 11.54
N LEU A 111 -5.67 -12.04 12.33
CA LEU A 111 -6.87 -11.37 11.85
C LEU A 111 -6.51 -10.15 11.01
N ILE A 112 -5.52 -9.38 11.45
CA ILE A 112 -5.00 -8.23 10.71
C ILE A 112 -4.47 -8.69 9.35
N ASN A 113 -3.65 -9.72 9.32
CA ASN A 113 -3.11 -10.30 8.08
C ASN A 113 -4.21 -10.76 7.13
N TYR A 114 -5.20 -11.50 7.62
CA TYR A 114 -6.33 -11.94 6.82
C TYR A 114 -7.07 -10.77 6.18
N ASN A 115 -7.34 -9.70 6.95
CA ASN A 115 -8.03 -8.53 6.44
C ASN A 115 -7.17 -7.74 5.44
N ILE A 116 -5.85 -7.68 5.62
CA ILE A 116 -4.91 -7.08 4.66
C ILE A 116 -4.88 -7.90 3.36
N ASP A 117 -4.85 -9.21 3.44
CA ASP A 117 -4.88 -10.07 2.25
C ASP A 117 -6.19 -9.88 1.45
N ARG A 118 -7.32 -9.74 2.14
CA ARG A 118 -8.61 -9.38 1.52
C ARG A 118 -8.60 -7.99 0.89
N PHE A 119 -7.96 -7.03 1.53
CA PHE A 119 -7.77 -5.70 0.97
C PHE A 119 -6.91 -5.76 -0.32
N LYS A 120 -5.82 -6.53 -0.29
CA LYS A 120 -4.93 -6.76 -1.42
C LYS A 120 -5.67 -7.36 -2.63
N GLU A 121 -6.47 -8.40 -2.40
CA GLU A 121 -7.32 -9.01 -3.43
C GLU A 121 -8.31 -8.00 -4.04
N GLY A 122 -8.94 -7.19 -3.20
CA GLY A 122 -9.87 -6.16 -3.65
C GLY A 122 -9.19 -5.06 -4.47
N LEU A 123 -8.01 -4.62 -4.05
CA LEU A 123 -7.23 -3.61 -4.76
C LEU A 123 -6.79 -4.11 -6.14
N LYS A 124 -6.36 -5.37 -6.23
CA LYS A 124 -6.00 -6.00 -7.50
C LYS A 124 -7.17 -5.98 -8.49
N LYS A 125 -8.37 -6.31 -8.07
CA LYS A 125 -9.58 -6.25 -8.91
C LYS A 125 -9.87 -4.84 -9.42
N ILE A 126 -9.64 -3.82 -8.58
CA ILE A 126 -9.82 -2.41 -8.99
C ILE A 126 -8.82 -2.04 -10.09
N PHE A 127 -7.56 -2.43 -9.95
CA PHE A 127 -6.56 -2.15 -10.97
C PHE A 127 -6.82 -2.90 -12.28
N GLU A 128 -7.20 -4.17 -12.22
CA GLU A 128 -7.58 -4.96 -13.40
C GLU A 128 -8.74 -4.28 -14.15
N HIS A 129 -9.80 -3.91 -13.46
CA HIS A 129 -10.94 -3.22 -14.06
C HIS A 129 -10.60 -1.83 -14.61
N SER A 130 -9.75 -1.07 -13.93
CA SER A 130 -9.26 0.22 -14.41
C SER A 130 -8.45 0.07 -15.71
N HIS A 131 -7.61 -0.95 -15.81
CA HIS A 131 -6.87 -1.27 -17.02
C HIS A 131 -7.78 -1.61 -18.20
N GLU A 132 -8.83 -2.40 -17.98
CA GLU A 132 -9.81 -2.76 -19.01
C GLU A 132 -10.51 -1.51 -19.56
N ILE A 133 -10.97 -0.61 -18.68
CA ILE A 133 -11.63 0.64 -19.08
C ILE A 133 -10.69 1.52 -19.90
N THR A 134 -9.44 1.67 -19.45
CA THR A 134 -8.45 2.51 -20.13
C THR A 134 -8.14 1.96 -21.53
N SER A 135 -7.98 0.65 -21.65
CA SER A 135 -7.73 -0.03 -22.92
C SER A 135 -8.91 0.13 -23.90
N ALA A 136 -10.14 0.01 -23.41
CA ALA A 136 -11.34 0.21 -24.21
C ALA A 136 -11.45 1.66 -24.73
N HIS A 137 -11.15 2.66 -23.88
CA HIS A 137 -11.15 4.06 -24.29
C HIS A 137 -10.06 4.36 -25.35
N GLN A 138 -8.87 3.80 -25.20
CA GLN A 138 -7.79 3.97 -26.19
C GLN A 138 -8.16 3.36 -27.56
N GLN A 139 -8.79 2.19 -27.57
CA GLN A 139 -9.26 1.56 -28.78
C GLN A 139 -10.36 2.39 -29.49
N GLN A 140 -11.31 2.94 -28.73
CA GLN A 140 -12.35 3.81 -29.29
C GLN A 140 -11.79 5.10 -29.88
N GLN A 141 -10.80 5.70 -29.25
CA GLN A 141 -10.11 6.90 -29.78
C GLN A 141 -9.33 6.60 -31.07
N ALA A 142 -8.63 5.46 -31.13
CA ALA A 142 -7.91 5.04 -32.30
C ALA A 142 -8.85 4.79 -33.50
N VAL A 143 -9.99 4.17 -33.28
CA VAL A 143 -11.00 3.95 -34.32
C VAL A 143 -11.57 5.27 -34.85
N LYS A 144 -11.91 6.22 -33.98
CA LYS A 144 -12.39 7.55 -34.41
C LYS A 144 -11.37 8.31 -35.24
N GLN A 145 -10.10 8.30 -34.82
CA GLN A 145 -9.01 8.95 -35.59
C GLN A 145 -8.82 8.31 -37.00
N GLN A 146 -8.97 7.00 -37.12
CA GLN A 146 -8.91 6.31 -38.39
C GLN A 146 -10.10 6.62 -39.31
N GLU A 147 -11.29 6.79 -38.74
CA GLU A 147 -12.50 7.20 -39.49
C GLU A 147 -12.40 8.64 -39.98
N GLU A 148 -11.92 9.56 -39.15
CA GLU A 148 -11.67 10.96 -39.54
C GLU A 148 -10.59 11.08 -40.61
N ALA A 149 -9.52 10.29 -40.53
CA ALA A 149 -8.43 10.28 -41.55
C ALA A 149 -8.89 9.69 -42.91
N LYS A 150 -9.95 8.90 -42.95
CA LYS A 150 -10.50 8.38 -44.23
C LYS A 150 -11.50 9.30 -44.89
N LEU A 151 -11.98 10.33 -44.20
CA LEU A 151 -12.94 11.31 -44.68
C LEU A 151 -12.28 12.58 -45.29
N LEU A 152 -10.95 12.70 -45.14
CA LEU A 152 -10.10 13.72 -45.75
C LEU A 152 -9.39 13.17 -47.01
#